data_44030b48f2e9061da48d215c08baf6b3
#
_entry.id   44030b48f2e9061da48d215c08baf6b3
#
_cell.length_a   1.000
_cell.length_b   1.000
_cell.length_c   1.000
_cell.angle_alpha   90.00
_cell.angle_beta   90.00
_cell.angle_gamma   90.00
#
_symmetry.space_group_name_H-M   'P 1'
#
loop_
_entity.id
_entity.type
_entity.pdbx_description
1 polymer ?
#
loop_
_entity_poly.entity_id
_entity_poly.type
_entity_poly.pdbx_seq_one_letter_code
_entity_poly.pdbx_strand_id
1 'polypeptide(L)' 'MNDDEIAQLNLFSALAMHALITDGALVAQGSGALAVRAVEIAEDLMVEIASAQDRADD' A
#
# COMPACT_ATOMS: atom_id res chain seq x y z
N MET A 1 -6.75 10.90 9.41
CA MET A 1 -7.19 9.71 8.66
C MET A 1 -8.43 9.15 9.34
N ASN A 2 -9.51 8.92 8.61
CA ASN A 2 -10.73 8.34 9.18
C ASN A 2 -10.65 6.82 9.23
N ASP A 3 -11.65 6.18 9.85
CA ASP A 3 -11.63 4.72 10.04
C ASP A 3 -11.59 3.95 8.72
N ASP A 4 -12.31 4.44 7.71
CA ASP A 4 -12.32 3.80 6.38
C ASP A 4 -10.95 3.89 5.71
N GLU A 5 -10.29 5.02 5.83
CA GLU A 5 -8.96 5.21 5.27
C GLU A 5 -7.93 4.33 5.98
N ILE A 6 -8.04 4.20 7.31
CA ILE A 6 -7.16 3.32 8.09
C ILE A 6 -7.37 1.87 7.66
N ALA A 7 -8.63 1.45 7.48
CA ALA A 7 -8.93 0.10 7.03
C ALA A 7 -8.36 -0.16 5.64
N GLN A 8 -8.48 0.79 4.72
CA GLN A 8 -7.91 0.69 3.38
C GLN A 8 -6.39 0.58 3.43
N LEU A 9 -5.75 1.42 4.24
CA LEU A 9 -4.31 1.41 4.38
C LEU A 9 -3.83 0.06 4.91
N ASN A 10 -4.52 -0.48 5.91
CA ASN A 10 -4.18 -1.78 6.46
C ASN A 10 -4.31 -2.90 5.42
N LEU A 11 -5.40 -2.88 4.66
CA LEU A 11 -5.62 -3.89 3.62
C LEU A 11 -4.57 -3.81 2.52
N PHE A 12 -4.34 -2.61 2.01
CA PHE A 12 -3.39 -2.42 0.92
C PHE A 12 -1.96 -2.72 1.36
N SER A 13 -1.61 -2.38 2.61
CA SER A 13 -0.29 -2.71 3.16
C SER A 13 -0.11 -4.22 3.25
N ALA A 14 -1.13 -4.95 3.67
CA ALA A 14 -1.07 -6.41 3.75
C ALA A 14 -0.89 -7.04 2.36
N LEU A 15 -1.62 -6.54 1.36
CA LEU A 15 -1.52 -7.04 -0.01
C LEU A 15 -0.15 -6.71 -0.61
N ALA A 16 0.34 -5.50 -0.38
CA ALA A 16 1.67 -5.09 -0.85
C ALA A 16 2.77 -5.93 -0.19
N MET A 17 2.64 -6.20 1.10
CA MET A 17 3.58 -7.03 1.84
C MET A 17 3.63 -8.45 1.26
N HIS A 18 2.45 -9.01 0.97
CA HIS A 18 2.35 -10.33 0.36
C HIS A 18 3.05 -10.36 -1.00
N ALA A 19 2.82 -9.36 -1.83
CA ALA A 19 3.43 -9.27 -3.15
C ALA A 19 4.96 -9.16 -3.07
N LEU A 20 5.46 -8.34 -2.14
CA LEU A 20 6.89 -8.17 -1.94
C LEU A 20 7.57 -9.46 -1.47
N ILE A 21 6.91 -10.19 -0.55
CA ILE A 21 7.42 -11.47 -0.07
C ILE A 21 7.44 -12.49 -1.21
N THR A 22 6.37 -12.54 -2.00
CA THR A 22 6.25 -13.47 -3.13
C THR A 22 7.32 -13.20 -4.18
N ASP A 23 7.59 -11.92 -4.44
CA ASP A 23 8.62 -11.53 -5.40
C ASP A 23 10.03 -11.91 -4.93
N GLY A 24 10.25 -11.93 -3.61
CA GLY A 24 11.53 -12.31 -3.03
C GLY A 24 12.62 -11.26 -3.12
N ALA A 25 12.38 -10.17 -3.83
CA ALA A 25 13.40 -9.16 -4.13
C ALA A 25 13.90 -8.44 -2.87
N LEU A 26 13.03 -8.26 -1.88
CA LEU A 26 13.35 -7.49 -0.69
C LEU A 26 13.54 -8.34 0.57
N VAL A 27 13.39 -9.66 0.46
CA VAL A 27 13.49 -10.54 1.63
C VAL A 27 14.85 -10.42 2.31
N ALA A 28 15.91 -10.26 1.53
CA ALA A 28 17.27 -10.11 2.05
C ALA A 28 17.49 -8.82 2.83
N GLN A 29 16.60 -7.84 2.68
CA GLN A 29 16.72 -6.54 3.37
C GLN A 29 16.12 -6.54 4.77
N GLY A 30 15.41 -7.60 5.15
CA GLY A 30 14.81 -7.73 6.47
C GLY A 30 13.36 -7.27 6.51
N SER A 31 12.65 -7.73 7.54
CA SER A 31 11.20 -7.51 7.65
C SER A 31 10.83 -6.04 7.87
N GLY A 32 11.70 -5.27 8.54
CA GLY A 32 11.44 -3.84 8.75
C GLY A 32 11.41 -3.06 7.45
N ALA A 33 12.34 -3.34 6.54
CA ALA A 33 12.36 -2.69 5.23
C ALA A 33 11.14 -3.07 4.39
N LEU A 34 10.72 -4.34 4.46
CA LEU A 34 9.51 -4.79 3.77
C LEU A 34 8.27 -4.08 4.28
N ALA A 35 8.14 -3.92 5.59
CA ALA A 35 7.01 -3.25 6.20
C ALA A 35 6.91 -1.78 5.77
N VAL A 36 8.03 -1.07 5.79
CA VAL A 36 8.09 0.32 5.35
C VAL A 36 7.69 0.43 3.88
N ARG A 37 8.24 -0.43 3.04
CA ARG A 37 7.94 -0.41 1.61
C ARG A 37 6.47 -0.73 1.33
N ALA A 38 5.90 -1.67 2.05
CA ALA A 38 4.49 -2.03 1.90
C ALA A 38 3.57 -0.85 2.20
N VAL A 39 3.85 -0.11 3.26
CA VAL A 39 3.06 1.08 3.63
C VAL A 39 3.23 2.18 2.58
N GLU A 40 4.43 2.41 2.08
CA GLU A 40 4.67 3.40 1.02
C GLU A 40 3.86 3.06 -0.23
N ILE A 41 3.87 1.81 -0.66
CA ILE A 41 3.09 1.36 -1.83
C ILE A 41 1.60 1.56 -1.59
N ALA A 42 1.11 1.22 -0.40
CA ALA A 42 -0.30 1.38 -0.05
C ALA A 42 -0.72 2.85 -0.06
N GLU A 43 0.11 3.73 0.47
CA GLU A 43 -0.17 5.17 0.47
C GLU A 43 -0.21 5.73 -0.96
N ASP A 44 0.72 5.34 -1.80
CA ASP A 44 0.75 5.74 -3.21
C ASP A 44 -0.51 5.28 -3.93
N LEU A 45 -0.94 4.04 -3.67
CA LEU A 45 -2.15 3.49 -4.27
C LEU A 45 -3.38 4.27 -3.84
N MET A 46 -3.47 4.64 -2.57
CA MET A 46 -4.60 5.43 -2.06
C MET A 46 -4.67 6.81 -2.74
N VAL A 47 -3.53 7.45 -2.96
CA VAL A 47 -3.46 8.73 -3.68
C VAL A 47 -3.97 8.57 -5.11
N GLU A 48 -3.56 7.52 -5.80
CA GLU A 48 -3.98 7.27 -7.18
C GLU A 48 -5.48 6.95 -7.27
N ILE A 49 -6.01 6.21 -6.31
CA ILE A 49 -7.45 5.92 -6.26
C ILE A 49 -8.25 7.23 -6.08
N ALA A 50 -7.83 8.08 -5.16
CA ALA A 50 -8.49 9.37 -4.94
C ALA A 50 -8.45 10.24 -6.20
N SER A 51 -7.30 10.28 -6.89
CA SER A 51 -7.16 11.02 -8.13
C SER A 51 -8.08 10.48 -9.24
N ALA A 52 -8.20 9.16 -9.33
CA ALA A 52 -9.07 8.53 -10.31
C ALA A 52 -10.54 8.85 -10.04
N GLN A 53 -10.94 8.88 -8.77
CA GLN A 53 -12.30 9.23 -8.37
C GLN A 53 -12.61 10.69 -8.71
N ASP A 54 -11.68 11.59 -8.47
CA ASP A 54 -11.83 13.02 -8.84
C ASP A 54 -12.01 13.17 -10.35
N ARG A 55 -11.25 12.44 -11.14
CA ARG A 55 -11.38 12.47 -12.61
C ARG A 55 -12.73 11.91 -13.07
N ALA A 56 -13.23 10.90 -12.39
CA ALA A 56 -14.50 10.28 -12.73
C ALA A 56 -15.69 11.21 -12.44
N ASP A 57 -15.57 12.07 -11.42
CA ASP A 57 -16.61 13.00 -11.01
C ASP A 57 -16.72 14.22 -11.94
N ASP A 58 -15.72 14.47 -12.72
CA ASP A 58 -15.74 15.52 -13.72
C ASP A 58 -16.50 15.06 -14.97
#